data_d7569d4de0f000c665d6b9cf8e961aa3
#
_entry.id   d7569d4de0f000c665d6b9cf8e961aa3
#
_cell.length_a   1.000
_cell.length_b   1.000
_cell.length_c   1.000
_cell.angle_alpha   90.00
_cell.angle_beta   90.00
_cell.angle_gamma   90.00
#
_symmetry.space_group_name_H-M   'P 1'
#
loop_
_entity.id
_entity.type
_entity.pdbx_description
1 polymer ?
#
loop_
_entity_poly.entity_id
_entity_poly.type
_entity_poly.pdbx_seq_one_letter_code
_entity_poly.pdbx_strand_id
1 'polypeptide(L)'
;FIITCISSVLLSATNVFVGNTIGIEPMNMYFIYILAVVLSFPLTMFRAYIIDNARNKKGKYRPYIISMGLPTIILAIGYFWMPYEKMGSQAMKCAVVLLFNIGFQFFYNFLYDAYDNYIVVLSPNTQERANVSSIKSVTDSFAPTITNAIIPLLATSIMKLFQKKDKFI
;
A
#
# COMPACT_ATOMS: atom_id res chain seq x y z
N PHE A 1 6.01 12.31 0.44
CA PHE A 1 6.09 12.10 -1.00
C PHE A 1 6.43 10.65 -1.36
N ILE A 2 7.59 10.12 -0.90
CA ILE A 2 8.01 8.74 -1.24
C ILE A 2 6.98 7.70 -0.76
N ILE A 3 6.47 7.82 0.45
CA ILE A 3 5.46 6.90 1.01
C ILE A 3 4.18 6.92 0.17
N THR A 4 3.70 8.10 -0.20
CA THR A 4 2.49 8.25 -1.02
C THR A 4 2.68 7.80 -2.47
N CYS A 5 3.86 8.00 -3.04
CA CYS A 5 4.23 7.41 -4.33
C CYS A 5 4.21 5.88 -4.29
N ILE A 6 4.91 5.27 -3.32
CA ILE A 6 4.97 3.81 -3.19
C ILE A 6 3.57 3.22 -2.98
N SER A 7 2.74 3.83 -2.15
CA SER A 7 1.38 3.35 -1.90
C SER A 7 0.49 3.42 -3.13
N SER A 8 0.56 4.50 -3.90
CA SER A 8 -0.23 4.62 -5.13
C SER A 8 0.19 3.61 -6.20
N VAL A 9 1.51 3.34 -6.32
CA VAL A 9 2.03 2.25 -7.16
C VAL A 9 1.44 0.92 -6.75
N LEU A 10 1.56 0.58 -5.47
CA LEU A 10 1.12 -0.71 -4.96
C LEU A 10 -0.38 -0.90 -5.14
N LEU A 11 -1.19 0.11 -4.86
CA LEU A 11 -2.65 0.04 -5.02
C LEU A 11 -3.07 -0.08 -6.50
N SER A 12 -2.45 0.70 -7.39
CA SER A 12 -2.75 0.65 -8.83
C SER A 12 -2.26 -0.64 -9.47
N ALA A 13 -1.02 -1.05 -9.18
CA ALA A 13 -0.42 -2.26 -9.70
C ALA A 13 -1.15 -3.53 -9.21
N THR A 14 -1.64 -3.53 -7.98
CA THR A 14 -2.41 -4.65 -7.41
C THR A 14 -3.65 -4.95 -8.23
N ASN A 15 -4.43 -3.95 -8.59
CA ASN A 15 -5.65 -4.14 -9.38
C ASN A 15 -5.38 -4.74 -10.77
N VAL A 16 -4.37 -4.21 -11.46
CA VAL A 16 -3.93 -4.70 -12.76
C VAL A 16 -3.35 -6.11 -12.67
N PHE A 17 -2.55 -6.37 -11.64
CA PHE A 17 -1.92 -7.67 -11.41
C PHE A 17 -2.94 -8.76 -11.11
N VAL A 18 -3.94 -8.49 -10.27
CA VAL A 18 -5.00 -9.45 -9.92
C VAL A 18 -5.84 -9.81 -11.15
N GLY A 19 -6.23 -8.82 -11.96
CA GLY A 19 -7.04 -9.05 -13.15
C GLY A 19 -6.27 -9.76 -14.27
N ASN A 20 -5.09 -9.27 -14.60
CA ASN A 20 -4.37 -9.70 -15.80
C ASN A 20 -3.44 -10.89 -15.55
N THR A 21 -2.76 -10.95 -14.40
CA THR A 21 -1.73 -11.97 -14.14
C THR A 21 -2.28 -13.17 -13.37
N ILE A 22 -3.10 -12.93 -12.35
CA ILE A 22 -3.68 -14.01 -11.55
C ILE A 22 -4.87 -14.63 -12.27
N GLY A 23 -5.57 -13.86 -13.13
CA GLY A 23 -6.72 -14.31 -13.90
C GLY A 23 -7.94 -14.61 -13.02
N ILE A 24 -8.19 -13.77 -12.01
CA ILE A 24 -9.40 -13.85 -11.19
C ILE A 24 -10.53 -13.16 -11.93
N GLU A 25 -11.70 -13.82 -12.00
CA GLU A 25 -12.89 -13.24 -12.60
C GLU A 25 -13.28 -11.91 -11.92
N PRO A 26 -13.76 -10.90 -12.68
CA PRO A 26 -14.11 -9.58 -12.13
C PRO A 26 -15.13 -9.63 -11.00
N MET A 27 -16.07 -10.58 -11.04
CA MET A 27 -17.07 -10.75 -9.99
C MET A 27 -16.45 -11.20 -8.67
N ASN A 28 -15.48 -12.13 -8.74
CA ASN A 28 -14.76 -12.61 -7.55
C ASN A 28 -13.84 -11.52 -7.00
N MET A 29 -13.24 -10.69 -7.85
CA MET A 29 -12.48 -9.51 -7.39
C MET A 29 -13.37 -8.55 -6.60
N TYR A 30 -14.57 -8.30 -7.06
CA TYR A 30 -15.52 -7.41 -6.39
C TYR A 30 -15.85 -7.93 -4.98
N PHE A 31 -16.13 -9.22 -4.84
CA PHE A 31 -16.35 -9.84 -3.53
C PHE A 31 -15.14 -9.76 -2.61
N ILE A 32 -13.92 -9.96 -3.14
CA ILE A 32 -12.68 -9.82 -2.35
C ILE A 32 -12.56 -8.42 -1.77
N TYR A 33 -12.80 -7.38 -2.56
CA TYR A 33 -12.70 -6.00 -2.09
C TYR A 33 -13.78 -5.64 -1.07
N ILE A 34 -15.03 -6.05 -1.27
CA ILE A 34 -16.09 -5.85 -0.27
C ILE A 34 -15.72 -6.54 1.04
N LEU A 35 -15.29 -7.79 0.97
CA LEU A 35 -14.93 -8.57 2.15
C LEU A 35 -13.70 -7.96 2.86
N ALA A 36 -12.72 -7.47 2.10
CA ALA A 36 -11.57 -6.76 2.65
C ALA A 36 -11.98 -5.50 3.42
N VAL A 37 -12.91 -4.71 2.90
CA VAL A 37 -13.44 -3.50 3.58
C VAL A 37 -14.13 -3.88 4.88
N VAL A 38 -15.00 -4.88 4.86
CA VAL A 38 -15.74 -5.34 6.06
C VAL A 38 -14.77 -5.84 7.14
N LEU A 39 -13.76 -6.62 6.76
CA LEU A 39 -12.77 -7.15 7.69
C LEU A 39 -11.77 -6.08 8.17
N SER A 40 -11.51 -5.05 7.37
CA SER A 40 -10.61 -3.96 7.78
C SER A 40 -11.23 -3.04 8.84
N PHE A 41 -12.55 -2.99 8.96
CA PHE A 41 -13.24 -2.13 9.93
C PHE A 41 -12.84 -2.44 11.39
N PRO A 42 -12.97 -3.68 11.90
CA PRO A 42 -12.53 -4.01 13.25
C PRO A 42 -11.00 -3.86 13.44
N LEU A 43 -10.23 -4.13 12.39
CA LEU A 43 -8.77 -3.94 12.42
C LEU A 43 -8.38 -2.46 12.56
N THR A 44 -9.17 -1.55 11.99
CA THR A 44 -8.97 -0.10 12.15
C THR A 44 -9.20 0.34 13.60
N MET A 45 -10.24 -0.18 14.26
CA MET A 45 -10.49 0.09 15.69
C MET A 45 -9.34 -0.44 16.56
N PHE A 46 -8.90 -1.66 16.29
CA PHE A 46 -7.79 -2.28 17.02
C PHE A 46 -6.47 -1.48 16.85
N ARG A 47 -6.19 -1.00 15.64
CA ARG A 47 -5.04 -0.16 15.34
C ARG A 47 -5.08 1.17 16.10
N ALA A 48 -6.23 1.86 16.09
CA ALA A 48 -6.42 3.10 16.84
C ALA A 48 -6.19 2.88 18.34
N TYR A 49 -6.74 1.82 18.88
CA TYR A 49 -6.53 1.45 20.29
C TYR A 49 -5.05 1.25 20.65
N ILE A 50 -4.29 0.54 19.80
CA ILE A 50 -2.85 0.33 19.98
C ILE A 50 -2.09 1.67 19.98
N ILE A 51 -2.36 2.54 19.01
CA ILE A 51 -1.69 3.84 18.89
C ILE A 51 -2.02 4.72 20.09
N ASP A 52 -3.27 4.74 20.53
CA ASP A 52 -3.71 5.60 21.62
C ASP A 52 -3.16 5.18 22.97
N ASN A 53 -3.03 3.89 23.22
CA ASN A 53 -2.48 3.35 24.46
C ASN A 53 -0.94 3.26 24.47
N ALA A 54 -0.28 3.65 23.39
CA ALA A 54 1.18 3.57 23.32
C ALA A 54 1.88 4.55 24.27
N ARG A 55 2.63 4.01 25.23
CA ARG A 55 3.45 4.75 26.19
C ARG A 55 4.94 4.47 25.96
N ASN A 56 5.47 4.92 24.82
CA ASN A 56 6.87 4.70 24.48
C ASN A 56 7.75 5.87 24.92
N LYS A 57 8.91 5.57 25.55
CA LYS A 57 9.92 6.56 25.96
C LYS A 57 10.53 7.33 24.77
N LYS A 58 10.48 6.77 23.56
CA LYS A 58 11.03 7.37 22.31
C LYS A 58 10.01 8.19 21.53
N GLY A 59 8.87 8.54 22.13
CA GLY A 59 7.75 9.21 21.45
C GLY A 59 6.62 8.26 21.05
N LYS A 60 5.40 8.81 20.92
CA LYS A 60 4.19 8.01 20.70
C LYS A 60 4.17 7.36 19.31
N TYR A 61 4.55 8.07 18.25
CA TYR A 61 4.37 7.67 16.85
C TYR A 61 5.64 7.14 16.16
N ARG A 62 6.81 7.66 16.55
CA ARG A 62 8.10 7.35 15.91
C ARG A 62 8.42 5.85 15.82
N PRO A 63 8.23 5.02 16.87
CA PRO A 63 8.53 3.60 16.78
C PRO A 63 7.65 2.87 15.79
N TYR A 64 6.39 3.28 15.62
CA TYR A 64 5.48 2.66 14.67
C TYR A 64 5.85 2.96 13.22
N ILE A 65 6.29 4.19 12.91
CA ILE A 65 6.76 4.55 11.57
C ILE A 65 7.92 3.67 11.15
N ILE A 66 8.86 3.40 12.06
CA ILE A 66 10.04 2.59 11.75
C ILE A 66 9.70 1.10 11.72
N SER A 67 8.93 0.62 12.70
CA SER A 67 8.64 -0.81 12.87
C SER A 67 7.64 -1.35 11.83
N MET A 68 6.62 -0.56 11.43
CA MET A 68 5.55 -1.04 10.54
C MET A 68 5.91 -0.92 9.06
N GLY A 69 6.94 -0.16 8.71
CA GLY A 69 7.44 -0.08 7.34
C GLY A 69 8.00 -1.40 6.83
N LEU A 70 8.72 -2.14 7.66
CA LEU A 70 9.33 -3.42 7.32
C LEU A 70 8.29 -4.51 6.96
N PRO A 71 7.28 -4.81 7.80
CA PRO A 71 6.21 -5.74 7.45
C PRO A 71 5.44 -5.35 6.19
N THR A 72 5.21 -4.05 5.98
CA THR A 72 4.54 -3.55 4.77
C THR A 72 5.32 -3.92 3.51
N ILE A 73 6.62 -3.72 3.50
CA ILE A 73 7.49 -4.06 2.36
C ILE A 73 7.52 -5.58 2.14
N ILE A 74 7.66 -6.38 3.19
CA ILE A 74 7.68 -7.84 3.10
C ILE A 74 6.38 -8.37 2.49
N LEU A 75 5.24 -7.85 2.94
CA LEU A 75 3.94 -8.24 2.40
C LEU A 75 3.75 -7.79 0.95
N ALA A 76 4.22 -6.60 0.59
CA ALA A 76 4.17 -6.13 -0.79
C ALA A 76 5.00 -7.03 -1.71
N ILE A 77 6.24 -7.38 -1.33
CA ILE A 77 7.08 -8.29 -2.09
C ILE A 77 6.44 -9.69 -2.16
N GLY A 78 5.96 -10.22 -1.03
CA GLY A 78 5.31 -11.52 -0.97
C GLY A 78 4.07 -11.61 -1.86
N TYR A 79 3.30 -10.53 -1.93
CA TYR A 79 2.12 -10.44 -2.78
C TYR A 79 2.44 -10.64 -4.27
N PHE A 80 3.50 -10.00 -4.78
CA PHE A 80 3.90 -10.10 -6.18
C PHE A 80 4.73 -11.35 -6.50
N TRP A 81 5.42 -11.92 -5.51
CA TRP A 81 6.29 -13.10 -5.69
C TRP A 81 5.55 -14.43 -5.57
N MET A 82 4.32 -14.43 -5.09
CA MET A 82 3.57 -15.66 -4.85
C MET A 82 3.27 -16.39 -6.18
N PRO A 83 3.54 -17.71 -6.29
CA PRO A 83 3.30 -18.48 -7.50
C PRO A 83 1.81 -18.84 -7.66
N TYR A 84 0.99 -17.87 -8.02
CA TYR A 84 -0.46 -18.03 -8.20
C TYR A 84 -0.84 -19.07 -9.28
N GLU A 85 0.04 -19.28 -10.26
CA GLU A 85 -0.17 -20.24 -11.34
C GLU A 85 -0.24 -21.69 -10.85
N LYS A 86 0.49 -22.01 -9.76
CA LYS A 86 0.49 -23.34 -9.16
C LYS A 86 -0.76 -23.63 -8.31
N MET A 87 -1.58 -22.63 -8.05
CA MET A 87 -2.81 -22.76 -7.28
C MET A 87 -3.95 -23.15 -8.23
N GLY A 88 -4.31 -24.45 -8.23
CA GLY A 88 -5.33 -25.00 -9.14
C GLY A 88 -6.76 -24.52 -8.88
N SER A 89 -7.07 -24.01 -7.70
CA SER A 89 -8.43 -23.56 -7.34
C SER A 89 -8.56 -22.03 -7.33
N GLN A 90 -9.58 -21.51 -8.01
CA GLN A 90 -9.94 -20.08 -7.98
C GLN A 90 -10.19 -19.57 -6.54
N ALA A 91 -10.87 -20.38 -5.72
CA ALA A 91 -11.14 -20.04 -4.33
C ALA A 91 -9.86 -19.86 -3.50
N MET A 92 -8.84 -20.69 -3.74
CA MET A 92 -7.55 -20.58 -3.06
C MET A 92 -6.79 -19.32 -3.47
N LYS A 93 -6.80 -18.96 -4.76
CA LYS A 93 -6.24 -17.70 -5.26
C LYS A 93 -6.92 -16.50 -4.60
N CYS A 94 -8.25 -16.50 -4.56
CA CYS A 94 -9.04 -15.43 -3.92
C CYS A 94 -8.73 -15.30 -2.42
N ALA A 95 -8.62 -16.41 -1.69
CA ALA A 95 -8.29 -16.39 -0.26
C ALA A 95 -6.88 -15.83 0.01
N VAL A 96 -5.89 -16.21 -0.80
CA VAL A 96 -4.52 -15.70 -0.67
C VAL A 96 -4.45 -14.22 -0.99
N VAL A 97 -5.09 -13.77 -2.08
CA VAL A 97 -5.17 -12.35 -2.45
C VAL A 97 -5.85 -11.54 -1.35
N LEU A 98 -6.94 -12.04 -0.77
CA LEU A 98 -7.65 -11.40 0.34
C LEU A 98 -6.74 -11.26 1.58
N LEU A 99 -6.04 -12.32 1.97
CA LEU A 99 -5.13 -12.32 3.12
C LEU A 99 -4.00 -11.30 2.96
N PHE A 100 -3.34 -11.31 1.81
CA PHE A 100 -2.28 -10.33 1.53
C PHE A 100 -2.82 -8.90 1.48
N ASN A 101 -4.00 -8.68 0.90
CA ASN A 101 -4.62 -7.36 0.82
C ASN A 101 -4.94 -6.81 2.22
N ILE A 102 -5.58 -7.61 3.09
CA ILE A 102 -5.90 -7.22 4.46
C ILE A 102 -4.62 -6.96 5.26
N GLY A 103 -3.64 -7.87 5.18
CA GLY A 103 -2.37 -7.72 5.88
C GLY A 103 -1.62 -6.47 5.45
N PHE A 104 -1.51 -6.25 4.13
CA PHE A 104 -0.88 -5.06 3.58
C PHE A 104 -1.59 -3.78 4.01
N GLN A 105 -2.93 -3.71 3.89
CA GLN A 105 -3.70 -2.54 4.31
C GLN A 105 -3.57 -2.28 5.81
N PHE A 106 -3.52 -3.32 6.64
CA PHE A 106 -3.36 -3.18 8.08
C PHE A 106 -2.04 -2.47 8.44
N PHE A 107 -0.92 -2.99 7.96
CA PHE A 107 0.40 -2.42 8.27
C PHE A 107 0.63 -1.08 7.59
N TYR A 108 0.19 -0.93 6.35
CA TYR A 108 0.28 0.32 5.61
C TYR A 108 -0.52 1.45 6.29
N ASN A 109 -1.77 1.18 6.64
CA ASN A 109 -2.61 2.18 7.31
C ASN A 109 -2.08 2.49 8.72
N PHE A 110 -1.45 1.52 9.40
CA PHE A 110 -0.79 1.75 10.68
C PHE A 110 0.36 2.77 10.54
N LEU A 111 1.17 2.59 9.52
CA LEU A 111 2.26 3.51 9.19
C LEU A 111 1.72 4.89 8.80
N TYR A 112 0.66 4.94 8.00
CA TYR A 112 0.05 6.17 7.52
C TYR A 112 -0.58 6.98 8.65
N ASP A 113 -1.36 6.34 9.52
CA ASP A 113 -1.95 6.99 10.70
C ASP A 113 -0.89 7.52 11.68
N ALA A 114 0.17 6.75 11.90
CA ALA A 114 1.29 7.19 12.73
C ALA A 114 1.99 8.41 12.12
N TYR A 115 2.14 8.45 10.80
CA TYR A 115 2.71 9.58 10.07
C TYR A 115 1.82 10.83 10.15
N ASP A 116 0.52 10.69 9.93
CA ASP A 116 -0.45 11.79 10.01
C ASP A 116 -0.51 12.43 11.39
N ASN A 117 -0.61 11.58 12.41
CA ASN A 117 -0.63 12.05 13.79
C ASN A 117 0.72 12.63 14.24
N TYR A 118 1.83 12.20 13.65
CA TYR A 118 3.15 12.77 13.95
C TYR A 118 3.25 14.23 13.55
N ILE A 119 2.65 14.63 12.42
CA ILE A 119 2.62 16.02 11.96
C ILE A 119 1.94 16.93 12.99
N VAL A 120 0.86 16.45 13.62
CA VAL A 120 0.13 17.23 14.63
C VAL A 120 0.97 17.51 15.89
N VAL A 121 1.93 16.62 16.20
CA VAL A 121 2.77 16.73 17.42
C VAL A 121 4.10 17.44 17.14
N LEU A 122 4.43 17.71 15.89
CA LEU A 122 5.73 18.26 15.47
C LEU A 122 5.98 19.67 15.98
N SER A 123 4.93 20.52 16.05
CA SER A 123 5.06 21.91 16.53
C SER A 123 3.90 22.31 17.44
N PRO A 124 4.16 23.06 18.51
CA PRO A 124 3.13 23.68 19.34
C PRO A 124 2.42 24.83 18.61
N ASN A 125 3.02 25.37 17.55
CA ASN A 125 2.48 26.51 16.80
C ASN A 125 1.44 26.03 15.76
N THR A 126 0.21 26.55 15.88
CA THR A 126 -0.90 26.20 15.00
C THR A 126 -0.65 26.59 13.54
N GLN A 127 0.02 27.73 13.32
CA GLN A 127 0.33 28.21 11.97
C GLN A 127 1.34 27.31 11.25
N GLU A 128 2.38 26.86 11.96
CA GLU A 128 3.36 25.93 11.40
C GLU A 128 2.71 24.58 11.05
N ARG A 129 1.83 24.06 11.91
CA ARG A 129 1.07 22.83 11.63
C ARG A 129 0.19 22.98 10.40
N ALA A 130 -0.49 24.11 10.25
CA ALA A 130 -1.31 24.41 9.07
C ALA A 130 -0.46 24.43 7.79
N ASN A 131 0.70 25.06 7.81
CA ASN A 131 1.60 25.13 6.66
C ASN A 131 2.12 23.73 6.27
N VAL A 132 2.57 22.92 7.25
CA VAL A 132 3.03 21.55 7.00
C VAL A 132 1.91 20.67 6.47
N SER A 133 0.69 20.80 7.02
CA SER A 133 -0.49 20.07 6.56
C SER A 133 -0.87 20.45 5.13
N SER A 134 -0.78 21.73 4.76
CA SER A 134 -1.03 22.19 3.40
C SER A 134 -0.03 21.62 2.40
N ILE A 135 1.27 21.64 2.73
CA ILE A 135 2.32 21.04 1.90
C ILE A 135 2.08 19.54 1.75
N LYS A 136 1.69 18.86 2.83
CA LYS A 136 1.34 17.43 2.81
C LYS A 136 0.19 17.18 1.84
N SER A 137 -0.92 17.94 1.93
CA SER A 137 -2.10 17.76 1.07
C SER A 137 -1.77 17.94 -0.41
N VAL A 138 -0.95 18.93 -0.75
CA VAL A 138 -0.44 19.13 -2.11
C VAL A 138 0.38 17.90 -2.55
N THR A 139 1.30 17.43 -1.70
CA THR A 139 2.13 16.27 -1.98
C THR A 139 1.31 15.01 -2.18
N ASP A 140 0.31 14.77 -1.34
CA ASP A 140 -0.56 13.59 -1.40
C ASP A 140 -1.46 13.59 -2.65
N SER A 141 -1.78 14.77 -3.19
CA SER A 141 -2.54 14.91 -4.44
C SER A 141 -1.66 14.71 -5.68
N PHE A 142 -0.45 15.25 -5.68
CA PHE A 142 0.45 15.16 -6.84
C PHE A 142 1.17 13.82 -6.96
N ALA A 143 1.52 13.19 -5.85
CA ALA A 143 2.27 11.94 -5.84
C ALA A 143 1.57 10.81 -6.62
N PRO A 144 0.27 10.51 -6.40
CA PRO A 144 -0.45 9.49 -7.18
C PRO A 144 -0.52 9.81 -8.66
N THR A 145 -0.76 11.07 -9.01
CA THR A 145 -0.89 11.51 -10.41
C THR A 145 0.41 11.30 -11.18
N ILE A 146 1.52 11.76 -10.61
CA ILE A 146 2.86 11.60 -11.21
C ILE A 146 3.21 10.12 -11.33
N THR A 147 2.96 9.35 -10.28
CA THR A 147 3.31 7.94 -10.21
C THR A 147 2.51 7.11 -11.23
N ASN A 148 1.20 7.34 -11.33
CA ASN A 148 0.34 6.63 -12.27
C ASN A 148 0.63 7.01 -13.73
N ALA A 149 1.20 8.18 -14.01
CA ALA A 149 1.66 8.55 -15.34
C ALA A 149 3.02 7.93 -15.69
N ILE A 150 3.96 7.93 -14.75
CA ILE A 150 5.34 7.49 -15.00
C ILE A 150 5.46 5.96 -15.08
N ILE A 151 4.74 5.20 -14.25
CA ILE A 151 4.86 3.74 -14.19
C ILE A 151 4.54 3.05 -15.51
N PRO A 152 3.41 3.32 -16.20
CA PRO A 152 3.12 2.70 -17.49
C PRO A 152 4.18 3.03 -18.55
N LEU A 153 4.72 4.27 -18.53
CA LEU A 153 5.78 4.69 -19.45
C LEU A 153 7.08 3.92 -19.21
N LEU A 154 7.49 3.77 -17.95
CA LEU A 154 8.65 2.98 -17.59
C LEU A 154 8.48 1.49 -17.92
N ALA A 155 7.33 0.92 -17.60
CA ALA A 155 7.01 -0.48 -17.90
C ALA A 155 7.08 -0.75 -19.41
N THR A 156 6.50 0.13 -20.23
CA THR A 156 6.53 0.01 -21.70
C THR A 156 7.96 0.14 -22.25
N SER A 157 8.74 1.05 -21.69
CA SER A 157 10.13 1.26 -22.10
C SER A 157 11.02 0.06 -21.76
N ILE A 158 10.84 -0.50 -20.57
CA ILE A 158 11.55 -1.70 -20.12
C ILE A 158 11.17 -2.90 -20.97
N MET A 159 9.87 -3.13 -21.23
CA MET A 159 9.42 -4.22 -22.11
C MET A 159 10.02 -4.13 -23.51
N LYS A 160 10.08 -2.92 -24.10
CA LYS A 160 10.71 -2.70 -25.42
C LYS A 160 12.20 -3.04 -25.40
N LEU A 161 12.91 -2.74 -24.31
CA LEU A 161 14.33 -3.10 -24.16
C LEU A 161 14.54 -4.61 -24.10
N PHE A 162 13.67 -5.35 -23.37
CA PHE A 162 13.74 -6.81 -23.30
C PHE A 162 13.40 -7.45 -24.64
N GLN A 163 12.33 -7.02 -25.34
CA GLN A 163 11.97 -7.54 -26.67
C GLN A 163 13.05 -7.26 -27.72
N LYS A 164 13.80 -6.16 -27.59
CA LYS A 164 14.92 -5.88 -28.50
C LYS A 164 16.08 -6.84 -28.23
N LYS A 165 16.29 -7.30 -27.01
CA LYS A 165 17.34 -8.26 -26.65
C LYS A 165 17.06 -9.66 -27.19
N ASP A 166 15.79 -10.11 -27.14
CA ASP A 166 15.37 -11.43 -27.66
C ASP A 166 15.41 -11.53 -29.20
N LYS A 167 15.46 -10.38 -29.91
CA LYS A 167 15.63 -10.36 -31.38
C LYS A 167 17.10 -10.44 -31.83
N PHE A 168 18.07 -10.40 -30.90
CA PHE A 168 19.50 -10.48 -31.17
C PHE A 168 20.15 -11.83 -30.75
N ILE A 169 19.33 -12.78 -30.27
CA ILE A 169 19.69 -14.17 -30.03
C ILE A 169 18.95 -15.07 -31.02
#